data_5dc172129efeb92af3f2e4b3eb47940d
#
_entry.id   5dc172129efeb92af3f2e4b3eb47940d
#
_cell.length_a   1.000
_cell.length_b   1.000
_cell.length_c   1.000
_cell.angle_alpha   90.00
_cell.angle_beta   90.00
_cell.angle_gamma   90.00
#
_symmetry.space_group_name_H-M   'P 1'
#
loop_
_entity.id
_entity.type
_entity.pdbx_description
1 polymer ?
#
loop_
_entity_poly.entity_id
_entity_poly.type
_entity_poly.pdbx_seq_one_letter_code
_entity_poly.pdbx_strand_id
1 'polypeptide(L)'
;MTEEKKRLLMEELDQQQSAIAYDIRELTIEYYVNKYQDGIDDDENELYVPDYQREFIWDIKHQSRFIESLFLGLPVPFIFTAEIKTTGRLEIVDGSQRIRTLAAFMNNELRLASLQKLTHMNDCYYKDLPSAMQRSFKNISIRMIVLSSKATEDVRNEMFDRINTSSVALLPMETRRGVYRGDFTDFIAQLAREPRFKKLCPMAKYLENRREEEELILRLFAFREAFPNYNAVESKGVSSYLDNYLAQKNQTFNKAEKDLLTKKFYALIDYMEKTYPHQGFTKNVNAVGISRPYFEAIAVGTSLALDVNPNLPVKQHPELVVNKKNRNEFCNMLDGRYRTHTAAKILNRIDYVKKICLR
;
A
#
# COMPACT_ATOMS: atom_id res chain seq x y z
N MET A 1 12.52 -29.15 -34.36
CA MET A 1 12.80 -29.32 -32.92
C MET A 1 13.25 -30.76 -32.73
N THR A 2 14.40 -30.99 -32.10
CA THR A 2 14.94 -32.34 -31.85
C THR A 2 14.13 -33.07 -30.77
N GLU A 3 14.13 -34.40 -30.78
CA GLU A 3 13.42 -35.24 -29.78
C GLU A 3 13.98 -34.97 -28.36
N GLU A 4 15.29 -34.78 -28.23
CA GLU A 4 15.93 -34.42 -26.99
C GLU A 4 15.40 -33.07 -26.43
N LYS A 5 15.23 -32.06 -27.30
CA LYS A 5 14.65 -30.76 -26.87
C LYS A 5 13.19 -30.88 -26.44
N LYS A 6 12.42 -31.79 -27.07
CA LYS A 6 11.03 -32.08 -26.64
C LYS A 6 10.99 -32.72 -25.27
N ARG A 7 11.88 -33.67 -24.99
CA ARG A 7 11.97 -34.33 -23.68
C ARG A 7 12.33 -33.34 -22.58
N LEU A 8 13.38 -32.55 -22.79
CA LEU A 8 13.80 -31.52 -21.82
C LEU A 8 12.69 -30.50 -21.54
N LEU A 9 11.92 -30.14 -22.56
CA LEU A 9 10.80 -29.20 -22.42
C LEU A 9 9.65 -29.80 -21.59
N MET A 10 9.38 -31.10 -21.71
CA MET A 10 8.39 -31.77 -20.89
C MET A 10 8.87 -31.92 -19.43
N GLU A 11 10.12 -32.30 -19.21
CA GLU A 11 10.71 -32.39 -17.88
C GLU A 11 10.70 -31.03 -17.15
N GLU A 12 11.04 -29.95 -17.87
CA GLU A 12 10.99 -28.59 -17.36
C GLU A 12 9.55 -28.17 -17.00
N LEU A 13 8.58 -28.48 -17.87
CA LEU A 13 7.17 -28.19 -17.64
C LEU A 13 6.65 -28.92 -16.39
N ASP A 14 6.92 -30.22 -16.25
CA ASP A 14 6.50 -31.03 -15.12
C ASP A 14 7.10 -30.53 -13.81
N GLN A 15 8.39 -30.12 -13.81
CA GLN A 15 9.06 -29.53 -12.66
C GLN A 15 8.41 -28.20 -12.24
N GLN A 16 8.14 -27.33 -13.19
CA GLN A 16 7.54 -26.02 -12.92
C GLN A 16 6.08 -26.16 -12.46
N GLN A 17 5.30 -27.04 -13.05
CA GLN A 17 3.92 -27.30 -12.65
C GLN A 17 3.82 -27.90 -11.25
N SER A 18 4.73 -28.80 -10.87
CA SER A 18 4.75 -29.42 -9.54
C SER A 18 5.08 -28.44 -8.41
N ALA A 19 5.72 -27.33 -8.72
CA ALA A 19 6.05 -26.28 -7.78
C ALA A 19 4.85 -25.36 -7.46
N ILE A 20 3.80 -25.40 -8.32
CA ILE A 20 2.61 -24.55 -8.17
C ILE A 20 1.54 -25.29 -7.38
N ALA A 21 1.37 -24.95 -6.12
CA ALA A 21 0.30 -25.50 -5.27
C ALA A 21 -0.68 -24.38 -4.89
N TYR A 22 -1.94 -24.52 -5.27
CA TYR A 22 -3.01 -23.60 -4.88
C TYR A 22 -4.29 -24.36 -4.54
N ASP A 23 -5.17 -23.69 -3.77
CA ASP A 23 -6.51 -24.17 -3.41
C ASP A 23 -7.54 -23.13 -3.87
N ILE A 24 -8.73 -23.58 -4.26
CA ILE A 24 -9.84 -22.69 -4.61
C ILE A 24 -10.90 -22.79 -3.52
N ARG A 25 -11.19 -21.67 -2.89
CA ARG A 25 -12.23 -21.55 -1.86
C ARG A 25 -13.35 -20.66 -2.36
N GLU A 26 -14.59 -21.06 -2.10
CA GLU A 26 -15.78 -20.27 -2.37
C GLU A 26 -16.46 -19.99 -1.05
N LEU A 27 -16.38 -18.74 -0.60
CA LEU A 27 -16.77 -18.33 0.75
C LEU A 27 -17.66 -17.10 0.68
N THR A 28 -18.50 -16.90 1.69
CA THR A 28 -19.44 -15.79 1.74
C THR A 28 -18.76 -14.46 2.03
N ILE A 29 -19.40 -13.36 1.61
CA ILE A 29 -18.94 -12.00 1.92
C ILE A 29 -18.76 -11.82 3.43
N GLU A 30 -19.73 -12.29 4.23
CA GLU A 30 -19.65 -12.20 5.69
C GLU A 30 -18.39 -12.87 6.24
N TYR A 31 -18.05 -14.05 5.73
CA TYR A 31 -16.83 -14.77 6.14
C TYR A 31 -15.57 -13.94 5.84
N TYR A 32 -15.47 -13.39 4.61
CA TYR A 32 -14.30 -12.58 4.23
C TYR A 32 -14.17 -11.33 5.08
N VAL A 33 -15.28 -10.63 5.31
CA VAL A 33 -15.27 -9.39 6.10
C VAL A 33 -14.88 -9.68 7.54
N ASN A 34 -15.41 -10.74 8.15
CA ASN A 34 -15.04 -11.13 9.51
C ASN A 34 -13.55 -11.48 9.59
N LYS A 35 -13.02 -12.33 8.69
CA LYS A 35 -11.60 -12.70 8.67
C LYS A 35 -10.66 -11.52 8.38
N TYR A 36 -11.13 -10.51 7.68
CA TYR A 36 -10.39 -9.27 7.46
C TYR A 36 -10.42 -8.35 8.67
N GLN A 37 -11.52 -8.32 9.44
CA GLN A 37 -11.72 -7.38 10.55
C GLN A 37 -11.28 -7.93 11.90
N ASP A 38 -11.51 -9.22 12.16
CA ASP A 38 -11.17 -9.83 13.44
C ASP A 38 -9.66 -9.78 13.68
N GLY A 39 -9.24 -9.08 14.73
CA GLY A 39 -7.83 -8.87 15.06
C GLY A 39 -7.10 -7.82 14.20
N ILE A 40 -7.81 -7.03 13.37
CA ILE A 40 -7.17 -5.99 12.52
C ILE A 40 -6.46 -4.92 13.34
N ASP A 41 -6.97 -4.63 14.54
CA ASP A 41 -6.40 -3.64 15.43
C ASP A 41 -5.03 -4.07 15.96
N ASP A 42 -4.84 -5.35 16.15
CA ASP A 42 -3.59 -5.95 16.63
C ASP A 42 -2.69 -6.45 15.49
N ASP A 43 -3.13 -6.25 14.23
CA ASP A 43 -2.50 -6.80 13.01
C ASP A 43 -2.38 -8.34 13.10
N GLU A 44 -3.41 -8.99 13.67
CA GLU A 44 -3.51 -10.45 13.82
C GLU A 44 -4.65 -11.06 13.01
N ASN A 45 -5.34 -10.25 12.19
CA ASN A 45 -6.42 -10.72 11.33
C ASN A 45 -5.93 -11.82 10.37
N GLU A 46 -6.74 -12.85 10.20
CA GLU A 46 -6.39 -14.02 9.38
C GLU A 46 -6.22 -13.65 7.91
N LEU A 47 -7.11 -12.80 7.38
CA LEU A 47 -7.04 -12.26 6.03
C LEU A 47 -6.57 -10.80 6.11
N TYR A 48 -5.39 -10.49 5.56
CA TYR A 48 -4.84 -9.15 5.68
C TYR A 48 -4.35 -8.56 4.37
N VAL A 49 -4.38 -7.24 4.30
CA VAL A 49 -3.79 -6.46 3.22
C VAL A 49 -2.37 -6.10 3.63
N PRO A 50 -1.34 -6.50 2.88
CA PRO A 50 0.04 -6.15 3.21
C PRO A 50 0.26 -4.64 3.14
N ASP A 51 1.23 -4.14 3.91
CA ASP A 51 1.48 -2.70 4.06
C ASP A 51 1.74 -1.98 2.74
N TYR A 52 2.38 -2.64 1.79
CA TYR A 52 2.68 -2.08 0.46
C TYR A 52 1.42 -1.92 -0.43
N GLN A 53 0.32 -2.65 -0.14
CA GLN A 53 -0.96 -2.54 -0.84
C GLN A 53 -2.00 -1.72 -0.07
N ARG A 54 -1.66 -1.14 1.08
CA ARG A 54 -2.64 -0.47 1.96
C ARG A 54 -3.23 0.81 1.41
N GLU A 55 -2.77 1.31 0.28
CA GLU A 55 -3.39 2.46 -0.35
C GLU A 55 -4.76 2.10 -0.94
N PHE A 56 -5.80 2.80 -0.45
CA PHE A 56 -7.15 2.62 -0.98
C PHE A 56 -7.38 3.61 -2.13
N ILE A 57 -7.39 3.08 -3.34
CA ILE A 57 -7.37 3.88 -4.58
C ILE A 57 -8.79 4.06 -5.16
N TRP A 58 -9.70 3.13 -4.90
CA TRP A 58 -11.05 3.20 -5.44
C TRP A 58 -11.83 4.38 -4.86
N ASP A 59 -12.31 5.26 -5.74
CA ASP A 59 -13.27 6.30 -5.38
C ASP A 59 -14.64 5.71 -5.03
N ILE A 60 -15.54 6.54 -4.51
CA ILE A 60 -16.90 6.13 -4.11
C ILE A 60 -17.67 5.53 -5.28
N LYS A 61 -17.46 6.01 -6.51
CA LYS A 61 -18.16 5.52 -7.70
C LYS A 61 -17.72 4.09 -8.05
N HIS A 62 -16.42 3.80 -8.03
CA HIS A 62 -15.92 2.44 -8.28
C HIS A 62 -16.37 1.46 -7.19
N GLN A 63 -16.31 1.87 -5.92
CA GLN A 63 -16.79 1.09 -4.79
C GLN A 63 -18.29 0.77 -4.93
N SER A 64 -19.10 1.79 -5.17
CA SER A 64 -20.54 1.63 -5.31
C SER A 64 -20.91 0.72 -6.47
N ARG A 65 -20.22 0.86 -7.61
CA ARG A 65 -20.43 0.03 -8.79
C ARG A 65 -20.07 -1.44 -8.53
N PHE A 66 -19.03 -1.71 -7.73
CA PHE A 66 -18.68 -3.06 -7.32
C PHE A 66 -19.79 -3.66 -6.44
N ILE A 67 -20.32 -2.92 -5.46
CA ILE A 67 -21.45 -3.36 -4.62
C ILE A 67 -22.70 -3.61 -5.49
N GLU A 68 -23.00 -2.72 -6.44
CA GLU A 68 -24.11 -2.91 -7.41
C GLU A 68 -23.93 -4.23 -8.19
N SER A 69 -22.73 -4.52 -8.68
CA SER A 69 -22.44 -5.75 -9.43
C SER A 69 -22.74 -7.01 -8.62
N LEU A 70 -22.41 -7.00 -7.33
CA LEU A 70 -22.69 -8.12 -6.42
C LEU A 70 -24.20 -8.33 -6.23
N PHE A 71 -24.96 -7.26 -6.00
CA PHE A 71 -26.43 -7.36 -5.89
C PHE A 71 -27.10 -7.83 -7.18
N LEU A 72 -26.54 -7.48 -8.34
CA LEU A 72 -27.02 -7.92 -9.65
C LEU A 72 -26.59 -9.36 -10.00
N GLY A 73 -25.79 -10.02 -9.15
CA GLY A 73 -25.27 -11.36 -9.42
C GLY A 73 -24.27 -11.42 -10.58
N LEU A 74 -23.65 -10.29 -10.93
CA LEU A 74 -22.64 -10.26 -11.98
C LEU A 74 -21.36 -10.95 -11.51
N PRO A 75 -20.66 -11.69 -12.39
CA PRO A 75 -19.41 -12.33 -12.04
C PRO A 75 -18.35 -11.28 -11.66
N VAL A 76 -17.72 -11.47 -10.52
CA VAL A 76 -16.62 -10.62 -10.04
C VAL A 76 -15.29 -11.37 -10.14
N PRO A 77 -14.16 -10.69 -10.37
CA PRO A 77 -12.85 -11.33 -10.39
C PRO A 77 -12.54 -12.02 -9.07
N PHE A 78 -11.76 -13.11 -9.13
CA PHE A 78 -11.32 -13.86 -7.97
C PHE A 78 -10.44 -13.01 -7.04
N ILE A 79 -10.50 -13.31 -5.75
CA ILE A 79 -9.54 -12.79 -4.78
C ILE A 79 -8.35 -13.75 -4.78
N PHE A 80 -7.14 -13.20 -4.85
CA PHE A 80 -5.92 -13.99 -4.78
C PHE A 80 -5.22 -13.74 -3.46
N THR A 81 -4.88 -14.83 -2.77
CA THR A 81 -4.18 -14.78 -1.47
C THR A 81 -3.01 -15.74 -1.47
N ALA A 82 -2.04 -15.47 -0.60
CA ALA A 82 -0.93 -16.38 -0.32
C ALA A 82 -0.91 -16.73 1.17
N GLU A 83 -0.81 -18.00 1.48
CA GLU A 83 -0.67 -18.47 2.85
C GLU A 83 0.76 -18.24 3.35
N ILE A 84 0.90 -17.60 4.51
CA ILE A 84 2.19 -17.35 5.15
C ILE A 84 2.55 -18.54 6.03
N LYS A 85 3.62 -19.24 5.69
CA LYS A 85 4.04 -20.50 6.34
C LYS A 85 4.21 -20.39 7.85
N THR A 86 4.71 -19.25 8.34
CA THR A 86 5.02 -19.05 9.77
C THR A 86 3.81 -18.73 10.62
N THR A 87 2.76 -18.14 10.04
CA THR A 87 1.59 -17.64 10.78
C THR A 87 0.29 -18.32 10.38
N GLY A 88 0.24 -18.98 9.22
CA GLY A 88 -0.99 -19.50 8.61
C GLY A 88 -1.95 -18.43 8.11
N ARG A 89 -1.57 -17.15 8.20
CA ARG A 89 -2.39 -16.03 7.72
C ARG A 89 -2.41 -15.95 6.21
N LEU A 90 -3.46 -15.37 5.67
CA LEU A 90 -3.67 -15.17 4.23
C LEU A 90 -3.36 -13.71 3.85
N GLU A 91 -2.27 -13.54 3.14
CA GLU A 91 -1.89 -12.26 2.55
C GLU A 91 -2.63 -12.03 1.24
N ILE A 92 -3.33 -10.92 1.11
CA ILE A 92 -4.04 -10.58 -0.13
C ILE A 92 -3.03 -10.13 -1.19
N VAL A 93 -2.98 -10.90 -2.28
CA VAL A 93 -2.17 -10.64 -3.47
C VAL A 93 -2.88 -9.69 -4.43
N ASP A 94 -4.15 -10.02 -4.76
CA ASP A 94 -5.06 -9.19 -5.54
C ASP A 94 -6.46 -9.24 -4.95
N GLY A 95 -7.18 -8.14 -5.05
CA GLY A 95 -8.53 -8.00 -4.49
C GLY A 95 -8.58 -7.17 -3.21
N SER A 96 -7.50 -6.54 -2.79
CA SER A 96 -7.46 -5.67 -1.60
C SER A 96 -8.52 -4.56 -1.63
N GLN A 97 -8.74 -3.92 -2.78
CA GLN A 97 -9.79 -2.90 -2.94
C GLN A 97 -11.19 -3.49 -2.76
N ARG A 98 -11.42 -4.71 -3.25
CA ARG A 98 -12.70 -5.43 -3.12
C ARG A 98 -13.02 -5.76 -1.67
N ILE A 99 -12.09 -6.40 -0.96
CA ILE A 99 -12.27 -6.75 0.47
C ILE A 99 -12.52 -5.50 1.31
N ARG A 100 -11.75 -4.45 1.10
CA ARG A 100 -11.91 -3.20 1.85
C ARG A 100 -13.24 -2.50 1.54
N THR A 101 -13.71 -2.57 0.30
CA THR A 101 -15.02 -2.06 -0.08
C THR A 101 -16.15 -2.84 0.59
N LEU A 102 -16.06 -4.17 0.64
CA LEU A 102 -17.03 -5.01 1.35
C LEU A 102 -17.09 -4.67 2.83
N ALA A 103 -15.93 -4.55 3.48
CA ALA A 103 -15.83 -4.19 4.89
C ALA A 103 -16.40 -2.78 5.14
N ALA A 104 -16.03 -1.78 4.35
CA ALA A 104 -16.53 -0.41 4.47
C ALA A 104 -18.04 -0.33 4.29
N PHE A 105 -18.61 -1.10 3.35
CA PHE A 105 -20.05 -1.11 3.14
C PHE A 105 -20.77 -1.78 4.31
N MET A 106 -20.36 -2.96 4.75
CA MET A 106 -20.99 -3.67 5.87
C MET A 106 -20.87 -2.90 7.20
N ASN A 107 -19.81 -2.11 7.38
CA ASN A 107 -19.61 -1.25 8.54
C ASN A 107 -20.34 0.10 8.46
N ASN A 108 -21.11 0.36 7.42
CA ASN A 108 -21.80 1.63 7.20
C ASN A 108 -20.84 2.84 7.05
N GLU A 109 -19.66 2.60 6.50
CA GLU A 109 -18.65 3.63 6.19
C GLU A 109 -18.75 4.08 4.73
N LEU A 110 -19.31 3.24 3.85
CA LEU A 110 -19.54 3.52 2.45
C LEU A 110 -21.02 3.88 2.21
N ARG A 111 -21.27 5.12 1.77
CA ARG A 111 -22.55 5.55 1.22
C ARG A 111 -22.53 5.35 -0.29
N LEU A 112 -23.47 4.58 -0.82
CA LEU A 112 -23.53 4.27 -2.25
C LEU A 112 -23.86 5.52 -3.06
N ALA A 113 -23.24 5.67 -4.24
CA ALA A 113 -23.46 6.80 -5.13
C ALA A 113 -23.23 6.43 -6.60
N SER A 114 -23.89 7.15 -7.49
CA SER A 114 -23.73 7.01 -8.95
C SER A 114 -24.06 5.62 -9.50
N LEU A 115 -24.97 4.89 -8.85
CA LEU A 115 -25.48 3.62 -9.32
C LEU A 115 -26.38 3.84 -10.55
N GLN A 116 -26.26 2.96 -11.54
CA GLN A 116 -26.96 3.10 -12.82
C GLN A 116 -28.14 2.13 -12.98
N LYS A 117 -28.09 0.99 -12.33
CA LYS A 117 -29.12 -0.05 -12.41
C LYS A 117 -29.99 -0.07 -11.15
N LEU A 118 -29.37 -0.02 -9.98
CA LEU A 118 -30.06 -0.02 -8.70
C LEU A 118 -30.16 1.41 -8.14
N THR A 119 -30.77 2.32 -8.94
CA THR A 119 -30.77 3.77 -8.66
C THR A 119 -31.38 4.14 -7.31
N HIS A 120 -32.34 3.35 -6.82
CA HIS A 120 -32.95 3.56 -5.50
C HIS A 120 -32.04 3.21 -4.32
N MET A 121 -30.90 2.56 -4.57
CA MET A 121 -29.85 2.34 -3.57
C MET A 121 -28.85 3.50 -3.49
N ASN A 122 -28.94 4.50 -4.37
CA ASN A 122 -28.12 5.70 -4.22
C ASN A 122 -28.42 6.35 -2.87
N ASP A 123 -27.36 6.88 -2.26
CA ASP A 123 -27.39 7.54 -0.97
C ASP A 123 -27.67 6.63 0.23
N CYS A 124 -27.81 5.32 0.04
CA CYS A 124 -27.99 4.33 1.10
C CYS A 124 -26.65 3.84 1.67
N TYR A 125 -26.65 3.60 2.96
CA TYR A 125 -25.68 2.76 3.66
C TYR A 125 -26.22 1.32 3.75
N TYR A 126 -25.37 0.37 4.14
CA TYR A 126 -25.77 -1.02 4.34
C TYR A 126 -26.94 -1.17 5.33
N LYS A 127 -26.95 -0.43 6.44
CA LYS A 127 -28.01 -0.43 7.45
C LYS A 127 -29.37 0.05 6.93
N ASP A 128 -29.39 0.85 5.86
CA ASP A 128 -30.62 1.43 5.30
C ASP A 128 -31.35 0.42 4.39
N LEU A 129 -30.68 -0.68 4.02
CA LEU A 129 -31.24 -1.71 3.18
C LEU A 129 -32.27 -2.58 3.95
N PRO A 130 -33.31 -3.10 3.29
CA PRO A 130 -34.20 -4.10 3.87
C PRO A 130 -33.43 -5.28 4.43
N SER A 131 -33.84 -5.83 5.58
CA SER A 131 -33.14 -6.94 6.25
C SER A 131 -32.95 -8.19 5.37
N ALA A 132 -33.89 -8.42 4.42
CA ALA A 132 -33.76 -9.50 3.44
C ALA A 132 -32.58 -9.27 2.49
N MET A 133 -32.39 -8.02 2.02
CA MET A 133 -31.26 -7.66 1.17
C MET A 133 -29.91 -7.72 1.92
N GLN A 134 -29.90 -7.28 3.18
CA GLN A 134 -28.72 -7.39 4.03
C GLN A 134 -28.30 -8.85 4.19
N ARG A 135 -29.24 -9.75 4.50
CA ARG A 135 -28.96 -11.20 4.60
C ARG A 135 -28.51 -11.81 3.27
N SER A 136 -29.17 -11.44 2.18
CA SER A 136 -28.80 -11.90 0.84
C SER A 136 -27.35 -11.47 0.51
N PHE A 137 -27.01 -10.22 0.76
CA PHE A 137 -25.66 -9.69 0.50
C PHE A 137 -24.57 -10.43 1.28
N LYS A 138 -24.78 -10.67 2.56
CA LYS A 138 -23.85 -11.44 3.42
C LYS A 138 -23.56 -12.83 2.87
N ASN A 139 -24.57 -13.47 2.28
CA ASN A 139 -24.48 -14.83 1.77
C ASN A 139 -24.00 -14.94 0.31
N ILE A 140 -23.74 -13.82 -0.38
CA ILE A 140 -23.13 -13.87 -1.71
C ILE A 140 -21.75 -14.52 -1.57
N SER A 141 -21.49 -15.54 -2.39
CA SER A 141 -20.22 -16.21 -2.43
C SER A 141 -19.25 -15.55 -3.43
N ILE A 142 -18.01 -15.42 -3.02
CA ILE A 142 -16.91 -14.96 -3.87
C ILE A 142 -15.83 -16.04 -3.86
N ARG A 143 -15.19 -16.26 -5.02
CA ARG A 143 -14.09 -17.22 -5.14
C ARG A 143 -12.76 -16.58 -4.76
N MET A 144 -11.98 -17.36 -4.01
CA MET A 144 -10.62 -17.03 -3.61
C MET A 144 -9.67 -18.15 -4.04
N ILE A 145 -8.56 -17.77 -4.63
CA ILE A 145 -7.44 -18.65 -4.91
C ILE A 145 -6.41 -18.43 -3.81
N VAL A 146 -6.06 -19.50 -3.10
CA VAL A 146 -5.08 -19.49 -2.02
C VAL A 146 -3.81 -20.18 -2.51
N LEU A 147 -2.74 -19.44 -2.67
CA LEU A 147 -1.41 -19.98 -2.94
C LEU A 147 -0.89 -20.65 -1.68
N SER A 148 -0.54 -21.92 -1.80
CA SER A 148 -0.08 -22.71 -0.66
C SER A 148 1.27 -22.21 -0.14
N SER A 149 1.45 -22.31 1.17
CA SER A 149 2.74 -22.08 1.86
C SER A 149 3.84 -23.06 1.44
N LYS A 150 3.50 -24.13 0.70
CA LYS A 150 4.45 -25.09 0.10
C LYS A 150 5.15 -24.53 -1.15
N ALA A 151 4.56 -23.56 -1.83
CA ALA A 151 5.20 -22.90 -2.96
C ALA A 151 6.45 -22.15 -2.48
N THR A 152 7.55 -22.23 -3.25
CA THR A 152 8.77 -21.49 -2.95
C THR A 152 8.53 -19.99 -3.04
N GLU A 153 9.35 -19.20 -2.35
CA GLU A 153 9.24 -17.74 -2.37
C GLU A 153 9.36 -17.17 -3.79
N ASP A 154 10.22 -17.76 -4.61
CA ASP A 154 10.39 -17.37 -6.02
C ASP A 154 9.11 -17.64 -6.84
N VAL A 155 8.49 -18.82 -6.69
CA VAL A 155 7.22 -19.17 -7.37
C VAL A 155 6.10 -18.24 -6.91
N ARG A 156 6.04 -17.92 -5.61
CA ARG A 156 5.07 -16.96 -5.07
C ARG A 156 5.27 -15.57 -5.68
N ASN A 157 6.50 -15.07 -5.71
CA ASN A 157 6.84 -13.77 -6.28
C ASN A 157 6.53 -13.72 -7.79
N GLU A 158 6.84 -14.79 -8.54
CA GLU A 158 6.50 -14.88 -9.96
C GLU A 158 4.99 -14.90 -10.19
N MET A 159 4.22 -15.63 -9.38
CA MET A 159 2.76 -15.61 -9.46
C MET A 159 2.19 -14.24 -9.09
N PHE A 160 2.74 -13.56 -8.07
CA PHE A 160 2.39 -12.18 -7.75
C PHE A 160 2.57 -11.26 -8.96
N ASP A 161 3.70 -11.36 -9.62
CA ASP A 161 3.98 -10.58 -10.83
C ASP A 161 2.98 -10.91 -11.94
N ARG A 162 2.73 -12.18 -12.22
CA ARG A 162 1.83 -12.60 -13.32
C ARG A 162 0.37 -12.27 -13.05
N ILE A 163 -0.12 -12.43 -11.82
CA ILE A 163 -1.50 -12.08 -11.45
C ILE A 163 -1.68 -10.55 -11.54
N ASN A 164 -0.74 -9.77 -11.04
CA ASN A 164 -0.78 -8.32 -11.14
C ASN A 164 -0.52 -7.80 -12.57
N THR A 165 0.25 -8.53 -13.40
CA THR A 165 0.55 -8.14 -14.78
C THR A 165 -0.46 -8.66 -15.80
N SER A 166 -1.28 -9.66 -15.49
CA SER A 166 -2.36 -10.12 -16.38
C SER A 166 -3.49 -9.09 -16.54
N SER A 167 -3.60 -8.15 -15.62
CA SER A 167 -4.34 -6.91 -15.79
C SER A 167 -3.38 -5.73 -15.83
N VAL A 168 -2.58 -5.57 -16.87
CA VAL A 168 -1.50 -4.59 -17.11
C VAL A 168 -1.73 -3.21 -16.44
N ALA A 169 -1.99 -3.16 -15.15
CA ALA A 169 -1.98 -1.94 -14.39
C ALA A 169 -0.53 -1.71 -13.92
N LEU A 170 0.18 -0.88 -14.67
CA LEU A 170 1.44 -0.30 -14.20
C LEU A 170 1.22 0.29 -12.81
N LEU A 171 2.18 0.09 -11.89
CA LEU A 171 2.15 0.81 -10.64
C LEU A 171 2.20 2.33 -10.91
N PRO A 172 1.67 3.15 -10.02
CA PRO A 172 1.60 4.59 -10.24
C PRO A 172 2.93 5.20 -10.68
N MET A 173 4.06 4.79 -10.09
CA MET A 173 5.37 5.34 -10.46
C MET A 173 5.88 4.86 -11.82
N GLU A 174 5.54 3.65 -12.25
CA GLU A 174 5.87 3.17 -13.60
C GLU A 174 5.14 3.99 -14.66
N THR A 175 3.85 4.27 -14.45
CA THR A 175 3.04 5.14 -15.30
C THR A 175 3.60 6.56 -15.31
N ARG A 176 3.91 7.13 -14.14
CA ARG A 176 4.47 8.46 -13.99
C ARG A 176 5.76 8.64 -14.76
N ARG A 177 6.65 7.64 -14.66
CA ARG A 177 7.93 7.69 -15.37
C ARG A 177 7.79 7.64 -16.88
N GLY A 178 6.76 6.99 -17.38
CA GLY A 178 6.44 6.99 -18.84
C GLY A 178 5.89 8.34 -19.31
N VAL A 179 5.03 8.96 -18.52
CA VAL A 179 4.27 10.17 -18.87
C VAL A 179 5.02 11.46 -18.51
N TYR A 180 5.62 11.52 -17.32
CA TYR A 180 6.25 12.73 -16.79
C TYR A 180 7.78 12.63 -16.82
N ARG A 181 8.39 12.69 -18.02
CA ARG A 181 9.84 12.69 -18.19
C ARG A 181 10.41 14.05 -17.91
N GLY A 182 11.58 14.13 -17.28
CA GLY A 182 12.30 15.37 -17.01
C GLY A 182 13.35 15.21 -15.93
N ASP A 183 14.12 16.28 -15.71
CA ASP A 183 15.28 16.30 -14.83
C ASP A 183 14.93 15.94 -13.37
N PHE A 184 13.75 16.34 -12.89
CA PHE A 184 13.31 15.99 -11.54
C PHE A 184 12.97 14.50 -11.41
N THR A 185 12.33 13.92 -12.44
CA THR A 185 12.06 12.48 -12.49
C THR A 185 13.35 11.66 -12.48
N ASP A 186 14.35 12.09 -13.24
CA ASP A 186 15.66 11.43 -13.28
C ASP A 186 16.44 11.61 -11.96
N PHE A 187 16.30 12.77 -11.31
CA PHE A 187 16.85 13.02 -9.98
C PHE A 187 16.26 12.08 -8.93
N ILE A 188 14.94 11.89 -8.90
CA ILE A 188 14.27 10.93 -8.01
C ILE A 188 14.83 9.52 -8.25
N ALA A 189 14.95 9.09 -9.51
CA ALA A 189 15.51 7.78 -9.87
C ALA A 189 16.99 7.63 -9.47
N GLN A 190 17.76 8.70 -9.48
CA GLN A 190 19.13 8.70 -9.00
C GLN A 190 19.18 8.45 -7.47
N LEU A 191 18.37 9.17 -6.70
CA LEU A 191 18.31 9.01 -5.24
C LEU A 191 17.77 7.64 -4.82
N ALA A 192 16.83 7.07 -5.58
CA ALA A 192 16.28 5.74 -5.32
C ALA A 192 17.32 4.61 -5.44
N ARG A 193 18.40 4.84 -6.18
CA ARG A 193 19.52 3.88 -6.32
C ARG A 193 20.54 3.98 -5.20
N GLU A 194 20.41 4.95 -4.29
CA GLU A 194 21.35 5.14 -3.18
C GLU A 194 21.36 3.89 -2.28
N PRO A 195 22.50 3.17 -2.14
CA PRO A 195 22.55 1.92 -1.38
C PRO A 195 22.14 2.08 0.08
N ARG A 196 22.44 3.22 0.69
CA ARG A 196 22.08 3.54 2.07
C ARG A 196 20.56 3.68 2.23
N PHE A 197 19.90 4.33 1.27
CA PHE A 197 18.44 4.44 1.24
C PHE A 197 17.79 3.07 1.11
N LYS A 198 18.27 2.23 0.18
CA LYS A 198 17.77 0.86 0.00
C LYS A 198 17.91 0.02 1.26
N LYS A 199 19.05 0.13 1.97
CA LYS A 199 19.24 -0.55 3.25
C LYS A 199 18.24 -0.11 4.32
N LEU A 200 17.88 1.17 4.35
CA LEU A 200 16.89 1.72 5.28
C LEU A 200 15.43 1.43 4.86
N CYS A 201 15.21 1.04 3.60
CA CYS A 201 13.91 0.73 3.02
C CYS A 201 13.88 -0.71 2.47
N PRO A 202 13.98 -1.75 3.31
CA PRO A 202 13.92 -3.12 2.82
C PRO A 202 12.57 -3.39 2.18
N MET A 203 12.59 -3.97 0.98
CA MET A 203 11.39 -4.36 0.26
C MET A 203 11.60 -5.66 -0.52
N ALA A 204 10.49 -6.31 -0.89
CA ALA A 204 10.53 -7.50 -1.70
C ALA A 204 11.04 -7.15 -3.11
N LYS A 205 11.84 -8.04 -3.70
CA LYS A 205 12.52 -7.82 -5.00
C LYS A 205 11.59 -7.40 -6.14
N TYR A 206 10.35 -7.89 -6.14
CA TYR A 206 9.36 -7.52 -7.16
C TYR A 206 8.92 -6.04 -7.04
N LEU A 207 8.90 -5.46 -5.84
CA LEU A 207 8.59 -4.03 -5.63
C LEU A 207 9.76 -3.14 -6.06
N GLU A 208 11.01 -3.58 -5.84
CA GLU A 208 12.20 -2.89 -6.38
C GLU A 208 12.13 -2.79 -7.90
N ASN A 209 11.77 -3.88 -8.57
CA ASN A 209 11.61 -3.92 -10.02
C ASN A 209 10.47 -3.00 -10.51
N ARG A 210 9.51 -2.66 -9.65
CA ARG A 210 8.34 -1.83 -9.94
C ARG A 210 8.46 -0.38 -9.43
N ARG A 211 9.68 0.10 -9.14
CA ARG A 211 10.01 1.49 -8.81
C ARG A 211 9.39 2.04 -7.54
N GLU A 212 9.14 1.19 -6.54
CA GLU A 212 8.54 1.63 -5.27
C GLU A 212 9.46 2.59 -4.52
N GLU A 213 10.80 2.44 -4.60
CA GLU A 213 11.74 3.39 -4.01
C GLU A 213 11.62 4.79 -4.61
N GLU A 214 11.38 4.89 -5.93
CA GLU A 214 11.15 6.18 -6.61
C GLU A 214 9.85 6.84 -6.10
N GLU A 215 8.79 6.03 -5.89
CA GLU A 215 7.51 6.49 -5.32
C GLU A 215 7.69 7.04 -3.91
N LEU A 216 8.48 6.37 -3.05
CA LEU A 216 8.75 6.82 -1.69
C LEU A 216 9.49 8.17 -1.66
N ILE A 217 10.49 8.35 -2.52
CA ILE A 217 11.23 9.62 -2.61
C ILE A 217 10.34 10.74 -3.17
N LEU A 218 9.51 10.45 -4.17
CA LEU A 218 8.53 11.40 -4.66
C LEU A 218 7.60 11.87 -3.53
N ARG A 219 7.09 10.93 -2.72
CA ARG A 219 6.24 11.24 -1.55
C ARG A 219 6.97 12.06 -0.50
N LEU A 220 8.23 11.76 -0.22
CA LEU A 220 9.04 12.53 0.71
C LEU A 220 9.08 14.01 0.30
N PHE A 221 9.44 14.31 -0.94
CA PHE A 221 9.57 15.70 -1.38
C PHE A 221 8.20 16.41 -1.53
N ALA A 222 7.22 15.73 -2.11
CA ALA A 222 5.89 16.27 -2.33
C ALA A 222 5.16 16.60 -1.00
N PHE A 223 5.20 15.70 -0.04
CA PHE A 223 4.53 15.92 1.25
C PHE A 223 5.30 16.88 2.15
N ARG A 224 6.62 16.92 2.02
CA ARG A 224 7.42 17.90 2.72
C ARG A 224 7.12 19.33 2.23
N GLU A 225 6.97 19.53 0.92
CA GLU A 225 6.64 20.83 0.34
C GLU A 225 5.19 21.25 0.64
N ALA A 226 4.27 20.27 0.72
CA ALA A 226 2.88 20.54 1.07
C ALA A 226 2.67 20.94 2.54
N PHE A 227 3.61 20.59 3.45
CA PHE A 227 3.45 20.87 4.88
C PHE A 227 3.32 22.39 5.16
N PRO A 228 2.38 22.83 6.00
CA PRO A 228 1.41 22.05 6.78
C PRO A 228 0.03 21.88 6.10
N ASN A 229 -0.13 22.23 4.83
CA ASN A 229 -1.43 22.23 4.15
C ASN A 229 -1.58 21.09 3.16
N TYR A 230 -2.36 20.06 3.54
CA TYR A 230 -2.63 18.86 2.72
C TYR A 230 -4.00 18.85 2.02
N ASN A 231 -4.71 19.98 1.96
CA ASN A 231 -6.05 20.05 1.34
C ASN A 231 -6.04 19.61 -0.14
N ALA A 232 -4.97 19.96 -0.87
CA ALA A 232 -4.83 19.55 -2.27
C ALA A 232 -4.62 18.02 -2.41
N VAL A 233 -3.99 17.37 -1.43
CA VAL A 233 -3.82 15.92 -1.39
C VAL A 233 -5.17 15.24 -1.13
N GLU A 234 -5.98 15.77 -0.21
CA GLU A 234 -7.30 15.21 0.10
C GLU A 234 -8.28 15.39 -1.06
N SER A 235 -8.35 16.58 -1.65
CA SER A 235 -9.33 16.90 -2.69
C SER A 235 -9.09 16.18 -4.01
N LYS A 236 -7.82 15.99 -4.39
CA LYS A 236 -7.43 15.33 -5.65
C LYS A 236 -7.11 13.84 -5.50
N GLY A 237 -6.89 13.39 -4.27
CA GLY A 237 -6.29 12.10 -3.96
C GLY A 237 -4.77 12.12 -4.14
N VAL A 238 -4.09 11.24 -3.39
CA VAL A 238 -2.61 11.16 -3.36
C VAL A 238 -2.02 10.99 -4.77
N SER A 239 -2.57 10.07 -5.56
CA SER A 239 -2.03 9.76 -6.90
C SER A 239 -2.03 11.00 -7.79
N SER A 240 -3.19 11.65 -7.95
CA SER A 240 -3.30 12.85 -8.81
C SER A 240 -2.51 14.04 -8.26
N TYR A 241 -2.37 14.14 -6.93
CA TYR A 241 -1.51 15.15 -6.33
C TYR A 241 -0.04 14.95 -6.72
N LEU A 242 0.47 13.71 -6.62
CA LEU A 242 1.84 13.37 -7.00
C LEU A 242 2.09 13.54 -8.50
N ASP A 243 1.11 13.23 -9.35
CA ASP A 243 1.16 13.45 -10.80
C ASP A 243 1.37 14.94 -11.11
N ASN A 244 0.54 15.80 -10.52
CA ASN A 244 0.64 17.25 -10.71
C ASN A 244 1.96 17.81 -10.15
N TYR A 245 2.38 17.35 -8.97
CA TYR A 245 3.64 17.74 -8.36
C TYR A 245 4.84 17.40 -9.26
N LEU A 246 4.88 16.16 -9.75
CA LEU A 246 5.96 15.69 -10.64
C LEU A 246 5.99 16.49 -11.95
N ALA A 247 4.83 16.72 -12.56
CA ALA A 247 4.69 17.52 -13.78
C ALA A 247 5.21 18.96 -13.58
N GLN A 248 4.79 19.60 -12.49
CA GLN A 248 5.21 20.97 -12.15
C GLN A 248 6.71 21.04 -11.88
N LYS A 249 7.25 20.11 -11.10
CA LYS A 249 8.68 20.07 -10.78
C LYS A 249 9.55 19.87 -12.00
N ASN A 250 9.17 19.00 -12.93
CA ASN A 250 9.92 18.83 -14.17
C ASN A 250 10.02 20.12 -15.01
N GLN A 251 9.10 21.08 -14.85
CA GLN A 251 9.14 22.37 -15.53
C GLN A 251 10.02 23.40 -14.82
N THR A 252 10.13 23.32 -13.50
CA THR A 252 10.78 24.35 -12.68
C THR A 252 12.11 23.92 -12.07
N PHE A 253 12.43 22.61 -12.12
CA PHE A 253 13.60 22.03 -11.48
C PHE A 253 14.90 22.61 -12.03
N ASN A 254 15.77 23.02 -11.12
CA ASN A 254 17.04 23.64 -11.47
C ASN A 254 18.17 23.12 -10.56
N LYS A 255 19.41 23.53 -10.88
CA LYS A 255 20.59 23.07 -10.15
C LYS A 255 20.56 23.45 -8.67
N ALA A 256 20.13 24.64 -8.32
CA ALA A 256 20.08 25.11 -6.94
C ALA A 256 19.09 24.28 -6.11
N GLU A 257 17.93 23.95 -6.67
CA GLU A 257 16.94 23.10 -6.03
C GLU A 257 17.46 21.66 -5.90
N LYS A 258 18.13 21.13 -6.93
CA LYS A 258 18.78 19.82 -6.90
C LYS A 258 19.77 19.72 -5.75
N ASP A 259 20.66 20.69 -5.60
CA ASP A 259 21.67 20.72 -4.55
C ASP A 259 21.03 20.80 -3.16
N LEU A 260 19.98 21.61 -3.02
CA LEU A 260 19.21 21.74 -1.77
C LEU A 260 18.52 20.42 -1.38
N LEU A 261 17.80 19.79 -2.30
CA LEU A 261 17.08 18.55 -2.04
C LEU A 261 18.04 17.38 -1.79
N THR A 262 19.17 17.35 -2.49
CA THR A 262 20.26 16.38 -2.25
C THR A 262 20.77 16.50 -0.81
N LYS A 263 21.09 17.71 -0.37
CA LYS A 263 21.55 17.96 1.01
C LYS A 263 20.55 17.50 2.05
N LYS A 264 19.28 17.79 1.82
CA LYS A 264 18.19 17.39 2.74
C LYS A 264 17.98 15.87 2.77
N PHE A 265 18.06 15.23 1.62
CA PHE A 265 17.97 13.77 1.51
C PHE A 265 19.09 13.09 2.30
N TYR A 266 20.36 13.49 2.09
CA TYR A 266 21.46 12.89 2.81
C TYR A 266 21.48 13.20 4.31
N ALA A 267 21.04 14.39 4.72
CA ALA A 267 20.87 14.70 6.14
C ALA A 267 19.85 13.78 6.82
N LEU A 268 18.74 13.47 6.12
CA LEU A 268 17.75 12.49 6.60
C LEU A 268 18.36 11.09 6.68
N ILE A 269 19.08 10.64 5.64
CA ILE A 269 19.72 9.31 5.62
C ILE A 269 20.75 9.18 6.75
N ASP A 270 21.61 10.20 6.92
CA ASP A 270 22.64 10.23 7.98
C ASP A 270 22.01 10.13 9.38
N TYR A 271 20.91 10.83 9.61
CA TYR A 271 20.19 10.77 10.87
C TYR A 271 19.55 9.41 11.10
N MET A 272 18.87 8.86 10.08
CA MET A 272 18.19 7.56 10.19
C MET A 272 19.18 6.40 10.42
N GLU A 273 20.32 6.38 9.73
CA GLU A 273 21.34 5.34 9.96
C GLU A 273 21.93 5.38 11.37
N LYS A 274 22.13 6.58 11.91
CA LYS A 274 22.64 6.74 13.28
C LYS A 274 21.60 6.38 14.33
N THR A 275 20.35 6.75 14.10
CA THR A 275 19.28 6.63 15.10
C THR A 275 18.57 5.28 15.03
N TYR A 276 18.34 4.76 13.81
CA TYR A 276 17.57 3.54 13.56
C TYR A 276 18.28 2.56 12.62
N PRO A 277 19.53 2.12 12.96
CA PRO A 277 20.40 1.34 12.06
C PRO A 277 19.81 -0.02 11.63
N HIS A 278 18.95 -0.60 12.44
CA HIS A 278 18.33 -1.92 12.19
C HIS A 278 16.89 -1.84 11.73
N GLN A 279 16.20 -0.76 12.06
CA GLN A 279 14.78 -0.56 11.72
C GLN A 279 14.62 0.23 10.42
N GLY A 280 15.47 1.24 10.18
CA GLY A 280 15.31 2.15 9.05
C GLY A 280 13.94 2.82 9.05
N PHE A 281 13.28 2.78 7.88
CA PHE A 281 11.93 3.30 7.67
C PHE A 281 10.84 2.24 7.80
N THR A 282 11.11 1.11 8.45
CA THR A 282 10.09 0.09 8.74
C THR A 282 9.38 0.36 10.06
N LYS A 283 8.19 -0.18 10.25
CA LYS A 283 7.39 0.00 11.47
C LYS A 283 8.09 -0.50 12.73
N ASN A 284 8.86 -1.57 12.60
CA ASN A 284 9.69 -2.18 13.64
C ASN A 284 10.76 -3.06 13.00
N VAL A 285 11.69 -3.56 13.78
CA VAL A 285 12.85 -4.37 13.31
C VAL A 285 12.47 -5.71 12.67
N ASN A 286 11.26 -6.21 12.89
CA ASN A 286 10.76 -7.47 12.32
C ASN A 286 9.84 -7.27 11.11
N ALA A 287 9.59 -6.03 10.69
CA ALA A 287 8.71 -5.74 9.58
C ALA A 287 9.39 -6.08 8.25
N VAL A 288 8.66 -6.81 7.40
CA VAL A 288 9.12 -7.27 6.07
C VAL A 288 8.64 -6.32 4.99
N GLY A 289 8.98 -5.04 5.09
CA GLY A 289 8.61 -4.08 4.06
C GLY A 289 8.22 -2.71 4.60
N ILE A 290 7.97 -1.79 3.67
CA ILE A 290 7.67 -0.40 3.95
C ILE A 290 6.18 -0.14 3.91
N SER A 291 5.67 0.46 4.99
CA SER A 291 4.33 1.05 5.00
C SER A 291 4.41 2.49 4.52
N ARG A 292 3.74 2.83 3.42
CA ARG A 292 3.75 4.21 2.88
C ARG A 292 3.33 5.26 3.92
N PRO A 293 2.20 5.11 4.67
CA PRO A 293 1.83 6.07 5.70
C PRO A 293 2.86 6.22 6.82
N TYR A 294 3.52 5.12 7.21
CA TYR A 294 4.60 5.15 8.20
C TYR A 294 5.83 5.88 7.64
N PHE A 295 6.27 5.52 6.43
CA PHE A 295 7.37 6.18 5.74
C PHE A 295 7.13 7.68 5.62
N GLU A 296 5.95 8.10 5.15
CA GLU A 296 5.56 9.50 5.02
C GLU A 296 5.69 10.24 6.36
N ALA A 297 5.19 9.65 7.44
CA ALA A 297 5.27 10.25 8.75
C ALA A 297 6.71 10.40 9.22
N ILE A 298 7.50 9.32 9.19
CA ILE A 298 8.88 9.29 9.69
C ILE A 298 9.79 10.13 8.79
N ALA A 299 9.80 9.91 7.49
CA ALA A 299 10.73 10.59 6.58
C ALA A 299 10.45 12.08 6.48
N VAL A 300 9.18 12.46 6.30
CA VAL A 300 8.81 13.89 6.19
C VAL A 300 8.95 14.59 7.54
N GLY A 301 8.43 14.00 8.62
CA GLY A 301 8.48 14.60 9.96
C GLY A 301 9.91 14.81 10.46
N THR A 302 10.79 13.81 10.28
CA THR A 302 12.22 13.89 10.62
C THR A 302 12.95 14.92 9.73
N SER A 303 12.68 14.93 8.42
CA SER A 303 13.28 15.92 7.51
C SER A 303 12.89 17.35 7.88
N LEU A 304 11.65 17.59 8.29
CA LEU A 304 11.18 18.90 8.78
C LEU A 304 11.79 19.26 10.14
N ALA A 305 12.03 18.29 11.02
CA ALA A 305 12.70 18.53 12.28
C ALA A 305 14.18 18.90 12.07
N LEU A 306 14.88 18.27 11.12
CA LEU A 306 16.25 18.58 10.74
C LEU A 306 16.37 19.98 10.11
N ASP A 307 15.35 20.50 9.46
CA ASP A 307 15.33 21.91 9.00
C ASP A 307 15.31 22.91 10.17
N VAL A 308 14.65 22.54 11.28
CA VAL A 308 14.58 23.37 12.50
C VAL A 308 15.85 23.24 13.33
N ASN A 309 16.35 22.03 13.50
CA ASN A 309 17.57 21.75 14.23
C ASN A 309 18.43 20.73 13.44
N PRO A 310 19.45 21.17 12.70
CA PRO A 310 20.35 20.27 11.97
C PRO A 310 21.14 19.29 12.86
N ASN A 311 21.24 19.58 14.16
CA ASN A 311 21.93 18.77 15.15
C ASN A 311 20.97 18.03 16.08
N LEU A 312 19.94 17.38 15.52
CA LEU A 312 19.04 16.55 16.31
C LEU A 312 19.79 15.51 17.13
N PRO A 313 19.41 15.29 18.39
CA PRO A 313 20.02 14.24 19.21
C PRO A 313 19.79 12.86 18.59
N VAL A 314 20.85 12.04 18.52
CA VAL A 314 20.79 10.65 18.07
C VAL A 314 20.16 9.81 19.19
N LYS A 315 18.82 9.80 19.24
CA LYS A 315 18.05 9.12 20.27
C LYS A 315 16.88 8.40 19.61
N GLN A 316 16.73 7.12 19.88
CA GLN A 316 15.54 6.37 19.46
C GLN A 316 14.31 6.81 20.26
N HIS A 317 13.19 6.91 19.58
CA HIS A 317 11.91 7.28 20.17
C HIS A 317 10.97 6.06 20.15
N PRO A 318 10.79 5.37 21.29
CA PRO A 318 9.92 4.19 21.36
C PRO A 318 8.48 4.47 20.91
N GLU A 319 8.03 5.73 21.04
CA GLU A 319 6.73 6.19 20.62
C GLU A 319 6.50 6.07 19.10
N LEU A 320 7.59 6.09 18.31
CA LEU A 320 7.54 5.96 16.86
C LEU A 320 7.65 4.52 16.38
N VAL A 321 7.97 3.58 17.28
CA VAL A 321 8.03 2.15 16.95
C VAL A 321 6.63 1.55 17.07
N VAL A 322 6.13 1.00 15.97
CA VAL A 322 4.83 0.31 15.99
C VAL A 322 4.99 -1.08 16.57
N ASN A 323 4.46 -1.26 17.77
CA ASN A 323 4.46 -2.55 18.45
C ASN A 323 3.02 -3.09 18.56
N LYS A 324 2.82 -4.37 18.19
CA LYS A 324 1.51 -5.03 18.25
C LYS A 324 0.90 -5.06 19.66
N LYS A 325 1.75 -5.18 20.69
CA LYS A 325 1.31 -5.33 22.08
C LYS A 325 1.00 -4.00 22.80
N ASN A 326 1.54 -2.88 22.34
CA ASN A 326 1.37 -1.57 22.95
C ASN A 326 0.97 -0.55 21.87
N ARG A 327 -0.31 -0.47 21.57
CA ARG A 327 -0.84 0.59 20.68
C ARG A 327 -0.71 1.94 21.38
N ASN A 328 0.11 2.79 20.77
CA ASN A 328 0.29 4.17 21.20
C ASN A 328 -0.50 5.12 20.28
N GLU A 329 -0.51 6.40 20.61
CA GLU A 329 -1.16 7.45 19.82
C GLU A 329 -0.71 7.45 18.36
N PHE A 330 0.58 7.23 18.10
CA PHE A 330 1.14 7.18 16.74
C PHE A 330 0.58 6.01 15.92
N CYS A 331 0.41 4.84 16.55
CA CYS A 331 -0.23 3.69 15.87
C CYS A 331 -1.64 4.04 15.38
N ASN A 332 -2.42 4.77 16.20
CA ASN A 332 -3.77 5.20 15.83
C ASN A 332 -3.77 6.20 14.66
N MET A 333 -2.75 7.06 14.57
CA MET A 333 -2.59 7.99 13.44
C MET A 333 -2.24 7.29 12.14
N LEU A 334 -1.63 6.10 12.21
CA LEU A 334 -1.26 5.26 11.06
C LEU A 334 -2.38 4.31 10.64
N ASP A 335 -3.45 4.22 11.43
CA ASP A 335 -4.55 3.30 11.16
C ASP A 335 -5.20 3.59 9.82
N GLY A 336 -5.11 2.59 8.94
CA GLY A 336 -5.47 2.69 7.53
C GLY A 336 -6.76 1.97 7.15
N ARG A 337 -7.65 1.69 8.12
CA ARG A 337 -8.90 0.96 7.84
C ARG A 337 -9.76 1.66 6.81
N TYR A 338 -9.90 2.97 6.91
CA TYR A 338 -10.65 3.78 5.95
C TYR A 338 -10.08 5.21 5.87
N ARG A 339 -9.89 5.73 4.62
CA ARG A 339 -9.40 7.09 4.34
C ARG A 339 -8.14 7.51 5.11
N THR A 340 -7.03 6.81 4.85
CA THR A 340 -5.72 7.07 5.49
C THR A 340 -5.13 8.44 5.12
N HIS A 341 -5.57 9.04 4.01
CA HIS A 341 -4.99 10.24 3.41
C HIS A 341 -5.93 11.44 3.41
N THR A 342 -6.69 11.65 4.50
CA THR A 342 -7.32 12.97 4.73
C THR A 342 -6.23 13.98 5.14
N ALA A 343 -6.44 15.26 4.82
CA ALA A 343 -5.49 16.33 5.14
C ALA A 343 -5.11 16.33 6.63
N ALA A 344 -6.10 16.18 7.50
CA ALA A 344 -5.90 16.13 8.94
C ALA A 344 -5.06 14.91 9.38
N LYS A 345 -5.32 13.71 8.85
CA LYS A 345 -4.54 12.50 9.20
C LYS A 345 -3.09 12.61 8.74
N ILE A 346 -2.85 13.13 7.53
CA ILE A 346 -1.49 13.34 7.02
C ILE A 346 -0.76 14.36 7.89
N LEU A 347 -1.38 15.50 8.15
CA LEU A 347 -0.80 16.54 9.00
C LEU A 347 -0.47 16.02 10.40
N ASN A 348 -1.43 15.37 11.05
CA ASN A 348 -1.26 14.91 12.43
C ASN A 348 -0.09 13.94 12.57
N ARG A 349 0.02 12.92 11.69
CA ARG A 349 1.11 11.94 11.78
C ARG A 349 2.49 12.54 11.48
N ILE A 350 2.60 13.47 10.52
CA ILE A 350 3.86 14.13 10.17
C ILE A 350 4.28 15.12 11.27
N ASP A 351 3.36 15.94 11.75
CA ASP A 351 3.62 16.93 12.81
C ASP A 351 3.95 16.25 14.15
N TYR A 352 3.32 15.12 14.44
CA TYR A 352 3.64 14.30 15.62
C TYR A 352 5.11 13.85 15.59
N VAL A 353 5.56 13.26 14.48
CA VAL A 353 6.97 12.83 14.34
C VAL A 353 7.91 14.02 14.43
N LYS A 354 7.62 15.13 13.74
CA LYS A 354 8.41 16.36 13.82
C LYS A 354 8.59 16.82 15.27
N LYS A 355 7.49 16.86 16.04
CA LYS A 355 7.52 17.28 17.45
C LYS A 355 8.30 16.32 18.34
N ILE A 356 8.17 15.02 18.11
CA ILE A 356 8.90 13.99 18.87
C ILE A 356 10.41 14.12 18.60
N CYS A 357 10.84 14.29 17.35
CA CYS A 357 12.25 14.45 17.01
C CYS A 357 12.89 15.73 17.60
N LEU A 358 12.10 16.77 17.88
CA LEU A 358 12.57 18.03 18.44
C LEU A 358 12.61 18.06 19.98
N ARG A 359 12.10 17.01 20.66
CA ARG A 359 12.16 16.82 22.12
C ARG A 359 13.49 16.21 22.55
#